data_aa0e6d00ea77886c85c80820cb767167
#
_entry.id   aa0e6d00ea77886c85c80820cb767167
#
_cell.length_a   1.000
_cell.length_b   1.000
_cell.length_c   1.000
_cell.angle_alpha   90.00
_cell.angle_beta   90.00
_cell.angle_gamma   90.00
#
_symmetry.space_group_name_H-M   'P 1'
#
loop_
_entity.id
_entity.type
_entity.pdbx_description
1 polymer ?
#
loop_
_entity_poly.entity_id
_entity_poly.type
_entity_poly.pdbx_seq_one_letter_code
_entity_poly.pdbx_strand_id
1 'polypeptide(L)'
;MKRLAPVPAYGAVALGLFWAHSAWGALLGFHAVMLSALWLDRRNLPPLSLLVKSRHRRWVIVSLTIGSLSGLGLYALWPWLGIAPDLSAQLDALGLTRATWPAFILYFTLVNPWIEEFFWRGYLGSSSKWPANMDFVFAGYHSMLLVGRTGLSALALALSALVFGGWFWRQSLREEGGLLAAGLGHMLADLTILLAVYNSAII
;
A
#
# COMPACT_ATOMS: atom_id res chain seq x y z
N MET A 1 -15.75 7.00 -15.87
CA MET A 1 -14.81 7.68 -14.94
C MET A 1 -14.15 6.70 -13.97
N LYS A 2 -14.89 5.84 -13.28
CA LYS A 2 -14.36 4.89 -12.28
C LYS A 2 -13.12 4.10 -12.73
N ARG A 3 -13.13 3.49 -13.93
CA ARG A 3 -12.00 2.69 -14.46
C ARG A 3 -10.71 3.50 -14.73
N LEU A 4 -10.82 4.81 -14.89
CA LEU A 4 -9.68 5.69 -15.16
C LEU A 4 -9.12 6.35 -13.88
N ALA A 5 -9.81 6.23 -12.74
CA ALA A 5 -9.39 6.82 -11.48
C ALA A 5 -7.96 6.42 -11.02
N PRO A 6 -7.44 5.20 -11.31
CA PRO A 6 -6.05 4.87 -11.02
C PRO A 6 -5.01 5.68 -11.80
N VAL A 7 -5.32 6.13 -13.02
CA VAL A 7 -4.34 6.82 -13.88
C VAL A 7 -3.80 8.10 -13.23
N PRO A 8 -4.64 9.07 -12.80
CA PRO A 8 -4.13 10.25 -12.11
C PRO A 8 -3.49 9.92 -10.76
N ALA A 9 -3.91 8.82 -10.07
CA ALA A 9 -3.27 8.38 -8.85
C ALA A 9 -1.81 7.94 -9.09
N TYR A 10 -1.56 7.14 -10.13
CA TYR A 10 -0.20 6.82 -10.60
C TYR A 10 0.59 8.09 -10.97
N GLY A 11 -0.04 9.01 -11.69
CA GLY A 11 0.57 10.30 -12.05
C GLY A 11 1.02 11.09 -10.82
N ALA A 12 0.23 11.12 -9.76
CA ALA A 12 0.60 11.81 -8.52
C ALA A 12 1.82 11.17 -7.84
N VAL A 13 1.89 9.83 -7.79
CA VAL A 13 3.06 9.11 -7.27
C VAL A 13 4.29 9.42 -8.13
N ALA A 14 4.18 9.33 -9.45
CA ALA A 14 5.28 9.61 -10.36
C ALA A 14 5.79 11.06 -10.23
N LEU A 15 4.89 12.03 -10.20
CA LEU A 15 5.25 13.45 -10.01
C LEU A 15 5.93 13.68 -8.65
N GLY A 16 5.42 13.08 -7.58
CA GLY A 16 6.02 13.21 -6.25
C GLY A 16 7.43 12.61 -6.19
N LEU A 17 7.63 11.40 -6.75
CA LEU A 17 8.90 10.69 -6.67
C LEU A 17 9.95 11.24 -7.65
N PHE A 18 9.58 11.46 -8.92
CA PHE A 18 10.56 11.69 -9.99
C PHE A 18 10.73 13.17 -10.36
N TRP A 19 9.75 14.01 -10.04
CA TRP A 19 9.84 15.44 -10.32
C TRP A 19 10.03 16.29 -9.05
N ALA A 20 9.19 16.06 -8.02
CA ALA A 20 9.28 16.81 -6.77
C ALA A 20 10.33 16.22 -5.80
N HIS A 21 10.88 15.04 -6.08
CA HIS A 21 11.82 14.32 -5.20
C HIS A 21 11.36 14.30 -3.74
N SER A 22 10.06 13.95 -3.52
CA SER A 22 9.44 14.01 -2.20
C SER A 22 8.55 12.79 -1.96
N ALA A 23 8.91 11.98 -0.97
CA ALA A 23 8.07 10.88 -0.51
C ALA A 23 6.73 11.38 0.05
N TRP A 24 6.74 12.47 0.81
CA TRP A 24 5.54 13.13 1.29
C TRP A 24 4.70 13.69 0.14
N GLY A 25 5.34 14.31 -0.85
CA GLY A 25 4.66 14.81 -2.06
C GLY A 25 3.97 13.69 -2.83
N ALA A 26 4.65 12.55 -2.99
CA ALA A 26 4.06 11.36 -3.61
C ALA A 26 2.85 10.83 -2.82
N LEU A 27 3.00 10.64 -1.52
CA LEU A 27 1.95 10.09 -0.64
C LEU A 27 0.74 11.01 -0.54
N LEU A 28 0.94 12.29 -0.23
CA LEU A 28 -0.17 13.23 -0.08
C LEU A 28 -0.85 13.54 -1.42
N GLY A 29 -0.08 13.63 -2.50
CA GLY A 29 -0.61 13.77 -3.86
C GLY A 29 -1.48 12.56 -4.26
N PHE A 30 -1.00 11.35 -3.96
CA PHE A 30 -1.74 10.10 -4.18
C PHE A 30 -3.08 10.11 -3.42
N HIS A 31 -3.06 10.45 -2.12
CA HIS A 31 -4.27 10.57 -1.30
C HIS A 31 -5.22 11.65 -1.83
N ALA A 32 -4.69 12.83 -2.17
CA ALA A 32 -5.52 13.92 -2.70
C ALA A 32 -6.25 13.51 -3.98
N VAL A 33 -5.58 12.79 -4.89
CA VAL A 33 -6.19 12.30 -6.12
C VAL A 33 -7.24 11.23 -5.84
N MET A 34 -6.95 10.25 -4.96
CA MET A 34 -7.93 9.22 -4.59
C MET A 34 -9.17 9.84 -3.95
N LEU A 35 -8.99 10.74 -2.97
CA LEU A 35 -10.09 11.41 -2.30
C LEU A 35 -10.89 12.29 -3.26
N SER A 36 -10.23 12.96 -4.21
CA SER A 36 -10.90 13.73 -5.26
C SER A 36 -11.75 12.85 -6.16
N ALA A 37 -11.22 11.69 -6.58
CA ALA A 37 -11.97 10.73 -7.39
C ALA A 37 -13.21 10.19 -6.65
N LEU A 38 -13.06 9.88 -5.36
CA LEU A 38 -14.16 9.48 -4.49
C LEU A 38 -15.19 10.60 -4.35
N TRP A 39 -14.76 11.84 -4.13
CA TRP A 39 -15.66 12.98 -4.00
C TRP A 39 -16.44 13.28 -5.28
N LEU A 40 -15.79 13.20 -6.44
CA LEU A 40 -16.43 13.40 -7.75
C LEU A 40 -17.50 12.33 -8.06
N ASP A 41 -17.31 11.10 -7.56
CA ASP A 41 -18.25 9.99 -7.75
C ASP A 41 -19.04 9.64 -6.48
N ARG A 42 -19.19 10.59 -5.56
CA ARG A 42 -19.77 10.39 -4.21
C ARG A 42 -21.14 9.75 -4.19
N ARG A 43 -21.92 9.87 -5.28
CA ARG A 43 -23.23 9.25 -5.40
C ARG A 43 -23.19 7.72 -5.56
N ASN A 44 -22.05 7.19 -6.00
CA ASN A 44 -21.83 5.77 -6.27
C ASN A 44 -20.88 5.10 -5.26
N LEU A 45 -20.57 5.79 -4.15
CA LEU A 45 -19.67 5.24 -3.14
C LEU A 45 -20.37 4.21 -2.27
N PRO A 46 -19.65 3.16 -1.82
CA PRO A 46 -20.12 2.34 -0.72
C PRO A 46 -20.19 3.20 0.57
N PRO A 47 -21.00 2.79 1.55
CA PRO A 47 -21.13 3.54 2.81
C PRO A 47 -19.82 3.51 3.59
N LEU A 48 -19.45 4.61 4.25
CA LEU A 48 -18.24 4.70 5.08
C LEU A 48 -18.23 3.69 6.23
N SER A 49 -19.41 3.25 6.69
CA SER A 49 -19.52 2.18 7.69
C SER A 49 -18.86 0.86 7.24
N LEU A 50 -18.56 0.72 5.93
CA LEU A 50 -17.81 -0.42 5.40
C LEU A 50 -16.41 -0.54 6.02
N LEU A 51 -15.76 0.59 6.35
CA LEU A 51 -14.43 0.63 6.94
C LEU A 51 -14.34 -0.06 8.31
N VAL A 52 -15.41 0.00 9.11
CA VAL A 52 -15.43 -0.54 10.47
C VAL A 52 -16.20 -1.84 10.61
N LYS A 53 -16.72 -2.39 9.52
CA LYS A 53 -17.45 -3.65 9.55
C LYS A 53 -16.50 -4.84 9.51
N SER A 54 -16.80 -5.85 10.36
CA SER A 54 -16.28 -7.21 10.29
C SER A 54 -17.32 -8.15 10.88
N ARG A 55 -17.51 -9.32 10.27
CA ARG A 55 -18.45 -10.35 10.73
C ARG A 55 -17.76 -11.48 11.47
N HIS A 56 -16.53 -11.81 11.07
CA HIS A 56 -15.83 -12.99 11.56
C HIS A 56 -14.41 -12.64 12.04
N ARG A 57 -14.17 -12.75 13.32
CA ARG A 57 -12.88 -12.48 13.98
C ARG A 57 -11.69 -13.19 13.29
N ARG A 58 -11.91 -14.35 12.66
CA ARG A 58 -10.87 -15.10 11.93
C ARG A 58 -10.18 -14.25 10.85
N TRP A 59 -10.93 -13.45 10.07
CA TRP A 59 -10.35 -12.64 9.02
C TRP A 59 -9.47 -11.51 9.56
N VAL A 60 -9.86 -10.92 10.69
CA VAL A 60 -9.02 -9.94 11.39
C VAL A 60 -7.71 -10.59 11.84
N ILE A 61 -7.79 -11.77 12.52
CA ILE A 61 -6.60 -12.48 12.98
C ILE A 61 -5.68 -12.85 11.82
N VAL A 62 -6.22 -13.44 10.74
CA VAL A 62 -5.41 -13.83 9.58
C VAL A 62 -4.79 -12.62 8.90
N SER A 63 -5.54 -11.51 8.73
CA SER A 63 -5.01 -10.27 8.16
C SER A 63 -3.89 -9.67 9.00
N LEU A 64 -4.04 -9.61 10.31
CA LEU A 64 -3.00 -9.15 11.23
C LEU A 64 -1.76 -10.06 11.18
N THR A 65 -1.95 -11.37 11.12
CA THR A 65 -0.83 -12.32 11.00
C THR A 65 -0.06 -12.09 9.68
N ILE A 66 -0.75 -11.99 8.55
CA ILE A 66 -0.12 -11.71 7.25
C ILE A 66 0.60 -10.37 7.30
N GLY A 67 -0.03 -9.32 7.84
CA GLY A 67 0.58 -8.00 7.98
C GLY A 67 1.86 -8.04 8.84
N SER A 68 1.84 -8.74 9.97
CA SER A 68 3.03 -8.90 10.82
C SER A 68 4.15 -9.65 10.11
N LEU A 69 3.82 -10.72 9.39
CA LEU A 69 4.79 -11.54 8.67
C LEU A 69 5.41 -10.81 7.47
N SER A 70 4.75 -9.78 6.93
CA SER A 70 5.25 -9.03 5.78
C SER A 70 6.57 -8.33 6.08
N GLY A 71 6.67 -7.60 7.17
CA GLY A 71 7.91 -6.94 7.58
C GLY A 71 8.96 -7.90 8.11
N LEU A 72 8.55 -8.95 8.86
CA LEU A 72 9.48 -9.98 9.30
C LEU A 72 10.11 -10.72 8.12
N GLY A 73 9.31 -11.05 7.11
CA GLY A 73 9.78 -11.66 5.87
C GLY A 73 10.75 -10.74 5.12
N LEU A 74 10.40 -9.46 4.99
CA LEU A 74 11.28 -8.45 4.36
C LEU A 74 12.61 -8.36 5.11
N TYR A 75 12.59 -8.24 6.43
CA TYR A 75 13.79 -8.15 7.26
C TYR A 75 14.67 -9.39 7.15
N ALA A 76 14.06 -10.59 7.24
CA ALA A 76 14.78 -11.86 7.13
C ALA A 76 15.39 -12.08 5.74
N LEU A 77 14.72 -11.65 4.68
CA LEU A 77 15.16 -11.82 3.30
C LEU A 77 16.07 -10.68 2.82
N TRP A 78 16.27 -9.62 3.60
CA TRP A 78 16.99 -8.41 3.20
C TRP A 78 18.31 -8.68 2.48
N PRO A 79 19.21 -9.59 2.96
CA PRO A 79 20.49 -9.84 2.31
C PRO A 79 20.38 -10.41 0.88
N TRP A 80 19.26 -11.03 0.55
CA TRP A 80 19.04 -11.70 -0.76
C TRP A 80 18.20 -10.88 -1.74
N LEU A 81 17.68 -9.71 -1.33
CA LEU A 81 16.78 -8.91 -2.16
C LEU A 81 17.52 -8.02 -3.18
N GLY A 82 18.87 -8.03 -3.19
CA GLY A 82 19.64 -7.16 -4.07
C GLY A 82 19.29 -5.68 -3.88
N ILE A 83 19.19 -5.27 -2.62
CA ILE A 83 18.91 -3.87 -2.25
C ILE A 83 20.04 -2.99 -2.74
N ALA A 84 19.71 -1.83 -3.31
CA ALA A 84 20.68 -0.86 -3.79
C ALA A 84 21.60 -0.41 -2.66
N PRO A 85 22.93 -0.43 -2.85
CA PRO A 85 23.90 -0.06 -1.80
C PRO A 85 23.72 1.39 -1.30
N ASP A 86 23.19 2.25 -2.14
CA ASP A 86 22.91 3.67 -1.88
C ASP A 86 21.44 3.95 -1.49
N LEU A 87 20.69 2.92 -1.09
CA LEU A 87 19.26 3.07 -0.74
C LEU A 87 19.04 4.18 0.31
N SER A 88 19.88 4.26 1.34
CA SER A 88 19.78 5.32 2.35
C SER A 88 19.86 6.71 1.72
N ALA A 89 20.85 6.95 0.84
CA ALA A 89 20.98 8.21 0.14
C ALA A 89 19.81 8.52 -0.80
N GLN A 90 19.24 7.48 -1.46
CA GLN A 90 18.05 7.64 -2.29
C GLN A 90 16.82 8.03 -1.46
N LEU A 91 16.66 7.47 -0.26
CA LEU A 91 15.57 7.80 0.66
C LEU A 91 15.72 9.20 1.24
N ASP A 92 16.95 9.60 1.62
CA ASP A 92 17.27 10.96 2.07
C ASP A 92 16.97 12.00 0.96
N ALA A 93 17.31 11.70 -0.29
CA ALA A 93 17.00 12.55 -1.43
C ALA A 93 15.48 12.72 -1.66
N LEU A 94 14.64 11.78 -1.18
CA LEU A 94 13.18 11.89 -1.16
C LEU A 94 12.64 12.58 0.10
N GLY A 95 13.51 13.11 0.97
CA GLY A 95 13.14 13.76 2.22
C GLY A 95 12.81 12.79 3.36
N LEU A 96 13.15 11.50 3.23
CA LEU A 96 13.01 10.50 4.30
C LEU A 96 14.32 10.37 5.08
N THR A 97 14.66 11.44 5.79
CA THR A 97 15.83 11.50 6.69
C THR A 97 15.52 10.83 8.03
N ARG A 98 16.54 10.53 8.82
CA ARG A 98 16.37 9.97 10.18
C ARG A 98 15.38 10.77 11.04
N ALA A 99 15.31 12.09 10.85
CA ALA A 99 14.41 12.97 11.60
C ALA A 99 12.94 12.90 11.10
N THR A 100 12.72 12.69 9.80
CA THR A 100 11.38 12.71 9.20
C THR A 100 10.72 11.34 9.14
N TRP A 101 11.47 10.25 9.22
CA TRP A 101 10.96 8.88 9.18
C TRP A 101 9.87 8.59 10.21
N PRO A 102 9.99 8.96 11.50
CA PRO A 102 8.96 8.62 12.50
C PRO A 102 7.59 9.20 12.14
N ALA A 103 7.55 10.45 11.67
CA ALA A 103 6.31 11.08 11.25
C ALA A 103 5.74 10.42 9.98
N PHE A 104 6.62 10.05 9.03
CA PHE A 104 6.22 9.35 7.81
C PHE A 104 5.63 7.97 8.13
N ILE A 105 6.30 7.17 8.95
CA ILE A 105 5.81 5.85 9.40
C ILE A 105 4.44 6.00 10.07
N LEU A 106 4.31 6.96 10.99
CA LEU A 106 3.07 7.17 11.71
C LEU A 106 1.90 7.49 10.78
N TYR A 107 2.08 8.45 9.87
CA TYR A 107 1.04 8.84 8.91
C TYR A 107 0.74 7.70 7.93
N PHE A 108 1.78 7.10 7.34
CA PHE A 108 1.64 6.02 6.38
C PHE A 108 0.90 4.83 7.01
N THR A 109 1.25 4.44 8.22
CA THR A 109 0.59 3.33 8.93
C THR A 109 -0.85 3.63 9.30
N LEU A 110 -1.14 4.83 9.83
CA LEU A 110 -2.45 5.11 10.41
C LEU A 110 -3.47 5.63 9.40
N VAL A 111 -3.04 6.24 8.29
CA VAL A 111 -3.93 6.93 7.35
C VAL A 111 -4.00 6.21 6.01
N ASN A 112 -2.83 5.85 5.43
CA ASN A 112 -2.75 5.27 4.09
C ASN A 112 -3.66 4.04 3.89
N PRO A 113 -3.66 3.02 4.79
CA PRO A 113 -4.43 1.81 4.56
C PRO A 113 -5.94 2.04 4.46
N TRP A 114 -6.48 2.98 5.21
CA TRP A 114 -7.92 3.26 5.19
C TRP A 114 -8.36 3.93 3.90
N ILE A 115 -7.57 4.88 3.39
CA ILE A 115 -7.82 5.53 2.10
C ILE A 115 -7.68 4.52 0.98
N GLU A 116 -6.59 3.73 0.99
CA GLU A 116 -6.33 2.73 -0.04
C GLU A 116 -7.36 1.61 -0.05
N GLU A 117 -7.69 1.02 1.10
CA GLU A 117 -8.67 -0.06 1.15
C GLU A 117 -10.05 0.42 0.69
N PHE A 118 -10.46 1.63 1.09
CA PHE A 118 -11.72 2.19 0.64
C PHE A 118 -11.72 2.47 -0.87
N PHE A 119 -10.61 2.98 -1.42
CA PHE A 119 -10.47 3.26 -2.85
C PHE A 119 -10.35 1.98 -3.68
N TRP A 120 -9.38 1.11 -3.37
CA TRP A 120 -9.09 -0.06 -4.20
C TRP A 120 -10.12 -1.18 -4.04
N ARG A 121 -10.54 -1.50 -2.82
CA ARG A 121 -11.45 -2.62 -2.53
C ARG A 121 -12.89 -2.16 -2.41
N GLY A 122 -13.13 -1.04 -1.75
CA GLY A 122 -14.47 -0.49 -1.59
C GLY A 122 -15.04 0.08 -2.90
N TYR A 123 -14.34 1.06 -3.47
CA TYR A 123 -14.81 1.79 -4.65
C TYR A 123 -14.50 1.07 -5.96
N LEU A 124 -13.25 0.66 -6.23
CA LEU A 124 -12.83 0.00 -7.47
C LEU A 124 -12.98 -1.52 -7.46
N GLY A 125 -13.26 -2.12 -6.31
CA GLY A 125 -13.25 -3.56 -6.10
C GLY A 125 -14.18 -4.35 -7.01
N SER A 126 -13.93 -5.64 -7.09
CA SER A 126 -14.63 -6.63 -7.90
C SER A 126 -15.16 -7.75 -7.02
N SER A 127 -16.29 -8.37 -7.40
CA SER A 127 -16.85 -9.56 -6.75
C SER A 127 -16.18 -10.88 -7.18
N SER A 128 -15.17 -10.84 -8.05
CA SER A 128 -14.47 -12.03 -8.55
C SER A 128 -13.82 -12.83 -7.40
N LYS A 129 -13.91 -14.16 -7.48
CA LYS A 129 -13.18 -15.10 -6.62
C LYS A 129 -11.68 -15.18 -6.98
N TRP A 130 -11.32 -14.87 -8.22
CA TRP A 130 -9.98 -14.92 -8.76
C TRP A 130 -9.34 -13.53 -8.76
N PRO A 131 -8.01 -13.42 -8.85
CA PRO A 131 -7.36 -12.14 -9.04
C PRO A 131 -8.01 -11.34 -10.17
N ALA A 132 -8.24 -10.07 -9.95
CA ALA A 132 -8.91 -9.16 -10.88
C ALA A 132 -7.96 -8.04 -11.32
N ASN A 133 -8.24 -7.39 -12.42
CA ASN A 133 -7.38 -6.34 -12.99
C ASN A 133 -6.97 -5.28 -11.95
N MET A 134 -7.86 -4.91 -11.03
CA MET A 134 -7.55 -3.90 -10.00
C MET A 134 -6.56 -4.40 -8.95
N ASP A 135 -6.40 -5.72 -8.74
CA ASP A 135 -5.36 -6.25 -7.85
C ASP A 135 -3.97 -6.05 -8.48
N PHE A 136 -3.85 -6.23 -9.81
CA PHE A 136 -2.62 -5.94 -10.58
C PHE A 136 -2.35 -4.45 -10.69
N VAL A 137 -3.38 -3.64 -10.89
CA VAL A 137 -3.26 -2.18 -10.92
C VAL A 137 -2.83 -1.66 -9.55
N PHE A 138 -3.41 -2.15 -8.45
CA PHE A 138 -2.95 -1.84 -7.10
C PHE A 138 -1.47 -2.18 -6.89
N ALA A 139 -1.04 -3.38 -7.28
CA ALA A 139 0.36 -3.78 -7.15
C ALA A 139 1.31 -2.94 -8.03
N GLY A 140 0.84 -2.56 -9.22
CA GLY A 140 1.67 -1.96 -10.26
C GLY A 140 2.29 -0.61 -9.88
N TYR A 141 1.60 0.26 -9.12
CA TYR A 141 2.19 1.56 -8.73
C TYR A 141 3.40 1.41 -7.81
N HIS A 142 3.47 0.32 -7.05
CA HIS A 142 4.62 0.03 -6.18
C HIS A 142 5.91 -0.21 -6.98
N SER A 143 5.81 -0.56 -8.27
CA SER A 143 7.00 -0.66 -9.12
C SER A 143 7.80 0.65 -9.17
N MET A 144 7.13 1.80 -9.12
CA MET A 144 7.79 3.11 -9.08
C MET A 144 8.59 3.35 -7.81
N LEU A 145 8.20 2.70 -6.71
CA LEU A 145 8.90 2.72 -5.44
C LEU A 145 10.10 1.76 -5.40
N LEU A 146 10.03 0.64 -6.15
CA LEU A 146 10.96 -0.47 -6.02
C LEU A 146 12.02 -0.51 -7.13
N VAL A 147 11.70 -0.02 -8.34
CA VAL A 147 12.64 0.00 -9.47
C VAL A 147 13.87 0.86 -9.12
N GLY A 148 15.05 0.29 -9.36
CA GLY A 148 16.33 0.93 -9.02
C GLY A 148 16.72 0.83 -7.54
N ARG A 149 15.85 0.28 -6.69
CA ARG A 149 16.09 0.09 -5.24
C ARG A 149 16.25 -1.37 -4.84
N THR A 150 15.76 -2.29 -5.66
CA THR A 150 15.84 -3.74 -5.40
C THR A 150 16.24 -4.49 -6.66
N GLY A 151 16.75 -5.72 -6.51
CA GLY A 151 17.00 -6.63 -7.63
C GLY A 151 15.72 -7.06 -8.35
N LEU A 152 15.81 -7.47 -9.61
CA LEU A 152 14.65 -7.85 -10.43
C LEU A 152 13.83 -9.01 -9.82
N SER A 153 14.49 -10.00 -9.23
CA SER A 153 13.81 -11.12 -8.55
C SER A 153 13.01 -10.64 -7.34
N ALA A 154 13.58 -9.73 -6.55
CA ALA A 154 12.91 -9.13 -5.41
C ALA A 154 11.74 -8.22 -5.84
N LEU A 155 11.91 -7.46 -6.92
CA LEU A 155 10.82 -6.68 -7.52
C LEU A 155 9.66 -7.60 -7.94
N ALA A 156 9.95 -8.69 -8.66
CA ALA A 156 8.93 -9.64 -9.08
C ALA A 156 8.22 -10.30 -7.88
N LEU A 157 8.98 -10.69 -6.85
CA LEU A 157 8.45 -11.25 -5.61
C LEU A 157 7.54 -10.25 -4.89
N ALA A 158 7.99 -9.01 -4.73
CA ALA A 158 7.22 -7.95 -4.08
C ALA A 158 5.91 -7.64 -4.82
N LEU A 159 5.97 -7.50 -6.16
CA LEU A 159 4.75 -7.27 -6.95
C LEU A 159 3.79 -8.47 -6.87
N SER A 160 4.30 -9.70 -6.86
CA SER A 160 3.48 -10.91 -6.68
C SER A 160 2.81 -10.94 -5.31
N ALA A 161 3.56 -10.59 -4.24
CA ALA A 161 3.01 -10.48 -2.88
C ALA A 161 1.95 -9.38 -2.78
N LEU A 162 2.13 -8.25 -3.46
CA LEU A 162 1.15 -7.16 -3.51
C LEU A 162 -0.12 -7.54 -4.29
N VAL A 163 0.00 -8.29 -5.40
CA VAL A 163 -1.17 -8.85 -6.10
C VAL A 163 -1.91 -9.82 -5.19
N PHE A 164 -1.19 -10.70 -4.50
CA PHE A 164 -1.78 -11.62 -3.53
C PHE A 164 -2.48 -10.86 -2.39
N GLY A 165 -1.85 -9.87 -1.79
CA GLY A 165 -2.44 -9.02 -0.75
C GLY A 165 -3.70 -8.31 -1.25
N GLY A 166 -3.64 -7.74 -2.46
CA GLY A 166 -4.79 -7.11 -3.12
C GLY A 166 -5.98 -8.06 -3.28
N TRP A 167 -5.72 -9.24 -3.81
CA TRP A 167 -6.71 -10.30 -3.95
C TRP A 167 -7.23 -10.79 -2.59
N PHE A 168 -6.35 -11.08 -1.63
CA PHE A 168 -6.68 -11.60 -0.32
C PHE A 168 -7.62 -10.65 0.45
N TRP A 169 -7.27 -9.36 0.56
CA TRP A 169 -8.12 -8.38 1.24
C TRP A 169 -9.44 -8.15 0.52
N ARG A 170 -9.47 -8.29 -0.81
CA ARG A 170 -10.73 -8.26 -1.55
C ARG A 170 -11.59 -9.50 -1.28
N GLN A 171 -11.00 -10.71 -1.08
CA GLN A 171 -11.75 -11.88 -0.61
C GLN A 171 -12.27 -11.67 0.81
N SER A 172 -11.44 -11.10 1.70
CA SER A 172 -11.87 -10.72 3.04
C SER A 172 -13.11 -9.81 3.00
N LEU A 173 -13.08 -8.74 2.20
CA LEU A 173 -14.25 -7.88 2.02
C LEU A 173 -15.49 -8.65 1.53
N ARG A 174 -15.32 -9.56 0.58
CA ARG A 174 -16.42 -10.35 0.00
C ARG A 174 -17.08 -11.26 1.03
N GLU A 175 -16.30 -11.87 1.92
CA GLU A 175 -16.77 -12.79 2.96
C GLU A 175 -17.31 -12.01 4.20
N GLU A 176 -16.66 -10.90 4.54
CA GLU A 176 -16.96 -10.11 5.74
C GLU A 176 -18.05 -9.06 5.51
N GLY A 177 -18.21 -8.60 4.26
CA GLY A 177 -19.06 -7.45 3.96
C GLY A 177 -18.52 -6.14 4.59
N GLY A 178 -17.22 -6.08 4.88
CA GLY A 178 -16.55 -4.92 5.47
C GLY A 178 -15.04 -4.92 5.27
N LEU A 179 -14.39 -3.77 5.49
CA LEU A 179 -12.97 -3.52 5.25
C LEU A 179 -12.13 -3.51 6.53
N LEU A 180 -12.71 -3.76 7.71
CA LEU A 180 -11.96 -3.68 8.96
C LEU A 180 -10.76 -4.65 8.98
N ALA A 181 -10.96 -5.89 8.57
CA ALA A 181 -9.90 -6.89 8.53
C ALA A 181 -8.80 -6.49 7.51
N ALA A 182 -9.18 -6.00 6.34
CA ALA A 182 -8.26 -5.51 5.33
C ALA A 182 -7.48 -4.30 5.82
N GLY A 183 -8.16 -3.27 6.36
CA GLY A 183 -7.53 -2.06 6.87
C GLY A 183 -6.53 -2.32 7.99
N LEU A 184 -6.90 -3.15 8.98
CA LEU A 184 -6.01 -3.50 10.10
C LEU A 184 -4.81 -4.35 9.63
N GLY A 185 -5.02 -5.31 8.72
CA GLY A 185 -3.94 -6.12 8.17
C GLY A 185 -2.97 -5.31 7.33
N HIS A 186 -3.48 -4.41 6.48
CA HIS A 186 -2.68 -3.49 5.68
C HIS A 186 -1.90 -2.51 6.56
N MET A 187 -2.55 -1.94 7.58
CA MET A 187 -1.91 -1.08 8.57
C MET A 187 -0.71 -1.75 9.23
N LEU A 188 -0.85 -3.02 9.61
CA LEU A 188 0.23 -3.77 10.24
C LEU A 188 1.32 -4.18 9.23
N ALA A 189 0.95 -4.45 7.98
CA ALA A 189 1.91 -4.67 6.89
C ALA A 189 2.75 -3.41 6.64
N ASP A 190 2.13 -2.26 6.49
CA ASP A 190 2.82 -0.98 6.30
C ASP A 190 3.77 -0.67 7.46
N LEU A 191 3.29 -0.83 8.71
CA LEU A 191 4.11 -0.61 9.89
C LEU A 191 5.36 -1.51 9.89
N THR A 192 5.16 -2.82 9.74
CA THR A 192 6.26 -3.79 9.86
C THR A 192 7.25 -3.69 8.69
N ILE A 193 6.76 -3.41 7.47
CA ILE A 193 7.61 -3.18 6.29
C ILE A 193 8.43 -1.89 6.47
N LEU A 194 7.79 -0.78 6.85
CA LEU A 194 8.50 0.49 7.03
C LEU A 194 9.52 0.43 8.16
N LEU A 195 9.21 -0.29 9.26
CA LEU A 195 10.18 -0.54 10.33
C LEU A 195 11.34 -1.41 9.85
N ALA A 196 11.10 -2.43 9.03
CA ALA A 196 12.16 -3.26 8.47
C ALA A 196 13.08 -2.42 7.57
N VAL A 197 12.52 -1.56 6.69
CA VAL A 197 13.30 -0.65 5.86
C VAL A 197 14.09 0.35 6.71
N TYR A 198 13.45 0.96 7.70
CA TYR A 198 14.11 1.93 8.60
C TYR A 198 15.30 1.31 9.33
N ASN A 199 15.11 0.14 9.94
CA ASN A 199 16.18 -0.54 10.67
C ASN A 199 17.32 -1.02 9.78
N SER A 200 17.02 -1.44 8.54
CA SER A 200 18.03 -2.04 7.65
C SER A 200 18.75 -1.03 6.77
N ALA A 201 18.15 0.14 6.49
CA ALA A 201 18.70 1.12 5.57
C ALA A 201 19.12 2.44 6.24
N ILE A 202 18.57 2.78 7.43
CA ILE A 202 18.75 4.11 8.04
C ILE A 202 19.52 4.03 9.38
N ILE A 203 19.38 2.95 10.16
CA ILE A 203 20.13 2.69 11.40
C ILE A 203 21.35 1.85 11.11
#